data_ee1a431a4efd97d45aa55dd51657b956
#
_entry.id   ee1a431a4efd97d45aa55dd51657b956
#
_cell.length_a   1.000
_cell.length_b   1.000
_cell.length_c   1.000
_cell.angle_alpha   90.00
_cell.angle_beta   90.00
_cell.angle_gamma   90.00
#
_symmetry.space_group_name_H-M   'P 1'
#
loop_
_entity.id
_entity.type
_entity.pdbx_description
1 polymer ?
#
loop_
_entity_poly.entity_id
_entity_poly.type
_entity_poly.pdbx_seq_one_letter_code
_entity_poly.pdbx_strand_id
1 'polypeptide(L)'
;MKRWFIIPILILFGFFLIMNLRAETMESRIASNIFYNTTTSKADDILAFAIIPGDYQKQSELGHRKLLMKKYDSEVYLEPIKDVGDDYWISWSFDNNWYKREGTVFTFRSLLEPDSFGNRLYSDANPNFQAVNENGQSIHGSWGGGGSTYNYGFNVSKENFNKGERIDVKLEGFNLMHYKLTLF
;
A
#
# COMPACT_ATOMS: atom_id res chain seq x y z
N MET A 1 33.99 -21.72 -31.91
CA MET A 1 32.54 -22.00 -31.80
C MET A 1 31.86 -21.55 -30.47
N LYS A 2 32.44 -20.68 -29.64
CA LYS A 2 31.85 -20.32 -28.32
C LYS A 2 31.16 -18.93 -28.27
N ARG A 3 31.26 -18.11 -29.30
CA ARG A 3 30.72 -16.74 -29.25
C ARG A 3 29.23 -16.61 -29.59
N TRP A 4 28.61 -17.58 -30.22
CA TRP A 4 27.22 -17.54 -30.66
C TRP A 4 26.19 -17.75 -29.56
N PHE A 5 26.58 -18.35 -28.43
CA PHE A 5 25.70 -18.55 -27.28
C PHE A 5 25.61 -17.33 -26.35
N ILE A 6 26.55 -16.40 -26.43
CA ILE A 6 26.59 -15.23 -25.53
C ILE A 6 25.53 -14.20 -25.93
N ILE A 7 25.28 -14.04 -27.24
CA ILE A 7 24.31 -13.05 -27.74
C ILE A 7 22.88 -13.33 -27.26
N PRO A 8 22.30 -14.54 -27.40
CA PRO A 8 20.96 -14.82 -26.89
C PRO A 8 20.86 -14.70 -25.36
N ILE A 9 21.92 -15.03 -24.63
CA ILE A 9 21.95 -14.86 -23.16
C ILE A 9 21.92 -13.37 -22.79
N LEU A 10 22.67 -12.52 -23.48
CA LEU A 10 22.66 -11.07 -23.25
C LEU A 10 21.32 -10.44 -23.63
N ILE A 11 20.67 -10.92 -24.68
CA ILE A 11 19.33 -10.46 -25.09
C ILE A 11 18.30 -10.87 -24.04
N LEU A 12 18.33 -12.12 -23.56
CA LEU A 12 17.44 -12.61 -22.49
C LEU A 12 17.68 -11.84 -21.18
N PHE A 13 18.92 -11.59 -20.82
CA PHE A 13 19.26 -10.80 -19.63
C PHE A 13 18.86 -9.33 -19.75
N GLY A 14 19.04 -8.72 -20.92
CA GLY A 14 18.58 -7.37 -21.22
C GLY A 14 17.06 -7.26 -21.17
N PHE A 15 16.34 -8.24 -21.73
CA PHE A 15 14.88 -8.31 -21.67
C PHE A 15 14.38 -8.49 -20.22
N PHE A 16 15.05 -9.34 -19.45
CA PHE A 16 14.74 -9.54 -18.03
C PHE A 16 15.00 -8.28 -17.20
N LEU A 17 16.10 -7.54 -17.48
CA LEU A 17 16.38 -6.25 -16.85
C LEU A 17 15.33 -5.19 -17.21
N ILE A 18 14.94 -5.09 -18.47
CA ILE A 18 13.91 -4.14 -18.92
C ILE A 18 12.56 -4.44 -18.28
N MET A 19 12.18 -5.71 -18.22
CA MET A 19 10.94 -6.13 -17.53
C MET A 19 10.99 -5.82 -16.03
N ASN A 20 12.14 -5.98 -15.39
CA ASN A 20 12.31 -5.65 -13.98
C ASN A 20 12.34 -4.15 -13.69
N LEU A 21 12.85 -3.33 -14.61
CA LEU A 21 12.89 -1.87 -14.46
C LEU A 21 11.53 -1.20 -14.75
N ARG A 22 10.67 -1.84 -15.55
CA ARG A 22 9.33 -1.29 -15.90
C ARG A 22 8.25 -1.57 -14.89
N ALA A 23 8.43 -2.55 -14.01
CA ALA A 23 7.40 -2.86 -13.05
C ALA A 23 7.54 -1.95 -11.83
N GLU A 24 6.66 -0.98 -11.72
CA GLU A 24 6.66 0.01 -10.65
C GLU A 24 6.48 -0.60 -9.26
N THR A 25 5.80 -1.74 -9.15
CA THR A 25 5.61 -2.45 -7.87
C THR A 25 5.52 -3.97 -8.06
N MET A 26 5.82 -4.74 -7.00
CA MET A 26 5.65 -6.20 -7.02
C MET A 26 4.19 -6.62 -7.24
N GLU A 27 3.23 -5.85 -6.75
CA GLU A 27 1.81 -6.07 -6.99
C GLU A 27 1.47 -5.97 -8.48
N SER A 28 1.93 -4.93 -9.15
CA SER A 28 1.74 -4.75 -10.59
C SER A 28 2.38 -5.90 -11.39
N ARG A 29 3.54 -6.38 -10.94
CA ARG A 29 4.20 -7.54 -11.57
C ARG A 29 3.38 -8.81 -11.44
N ILE A 30 2.88 -9.10 -10.24
CA ILE A 30 2.09 -10.32 -9.99
C ILE A 30 0.78 -10.27 -10.75
N ALA A 31 0.12 -9.13 -10.73
CA ALA A 31 -1.19 -8.99 -11.34
C ALA A 31 -1.17 -8.95 -12.88
N SER A 32 -0.10 -8.42 -13.47
CA SER A 32 0.07 -8.39 -14.94
C SER A 32 0.79 -9.61 -15.51
N ASN A 33 1.33 -10.49 -14.66
CA ASN A 33 2.12 -11.62 -15.10
C ASN A 33 1.21 -12.81 -15.45
N ILE A 34 1.35 -13.31 -16.67
CA ILE A 34 0.59 -14.48 -17.17
C ILE A 34 0.82 -15.77 -16.35
N PHE A 35 1.90 -15.83 -15.58
CA PHE A 35 2.22 -16.97 -14.72
C PHE A 35 1.51 -16.93 -13.36
N TYR A 36 0.82 -15.84 -13.05
CA TYR A 36 0.05 -15.74 -11.81
C TYR A 36 -1.45 -15.72 -12.10
N ASN A 37 -2.16 -16.59 -11.40
CA ASN A 37 -3.60 -16.44 -11.27
C ASN A 37 -3.87 -15.48 -10.12
N THR A 38 -4.53 -14.36 -10.42
CA THR A 38 -4.82 -13.32 -9.43
C THR A 38 -6.30 -12.98 -9.45
N THR A 39 -6.87 -12.85 -8.26
CA THR A 39 -8.24 -12.39 -8.05
C THR A 39 -8.28 -11.38 -6.93
N THR A 40 -9.28 -10.51 -6.91
CA THR A 40 -9.53 -9.62 -5.79
C THR A 40 -10.90 -9.88 -5.20
N SER A 41 -10.99 -9.75 -3.89
CA SER A 41 -12.24 -9.80 -3.13
C SER A 41 -12.29 -8.66 -2.12
N LYS A 42 -13.48 -8.28 -1.69
CA LYS A 42 -13.64 -7.28 -0.64
C LYS A 42 -13.16 -7.86 0.70
N ALA A 43 -12.43 -7.08 1.46
CA ALA A 43 -12.11 -7.42 2.85
C ALA A 43 -13.15 -6.80 3.78
N ASP A 44 -13.60 -7.59 4.76
CA ASP A 44 -14.45 -7.10 5.84
C ASP A 44 -13.63 -6.50 7.00
N ASP A 45 -12.33 -6.37 6.78
CA ASP A 45 -11.40 -5.89 7.78
C ASP A 45 -11.50 -4.38 7.98
N ILE A 46 -11.42 -3.98 9.25
CA ILE A 46 -11.38 -2.59 9.68
C ILE A 46 -10.04 -2.36 10.34
N LEU A 47 -9.29 -1.38 9.86
CA LEU A 47 -8.12 -0.88 10.55
C LEU A 47 -8.55 0.28 11.44
N ALA A 48 -8.43 0.11 12.75
CA ALA A 48 -8.71 1.14 13.73
C ALA A 48 -7.50 1.35 14.65
N PHE A 49 -7.08 2.58 14.82
CA PHE A 49 -5.96 2.92 15.71
C PHE A 49 -6.12 4.33 16.26
N ALA A 50 -5.43 4.59 17.36
CA ALA A 50 -5.39 5.92 17.96
C ALA A 50 -3.98 6.52 17.84
N ILE A 51 -3.95 7.82 17.62
CA ILE A 51 -2.77 8.66 17.66
C ILE A 51 -2.90 9.54 18.90
N ILE A 52 -1.88 9.53 19.74
CA ILE A 52 -1.76 10.45 20.89
C ILE A 52 -0.69 11.48 20.51
N PRO A 53 -1.06 12.73 20.22
CA PRO A 53 -0.12 13.72 19.70
C PRO A 53 1.14 13.89 20.54
N GLY A 54 1.00 13.86 21.86
CA GLY A 54 2.14 13.97 22.80
C GLY A 54 3.17 12.84 22.69
N ASP A 55 2.73 11.63 22.35
CA ASP A 55 3.63 10.48 22.15
C ASP A 55 4.36 10.59 20.81
N TYR A 56 3.74 11.25 19.84
CA TYR A 56 4.26 11.35 18.48
C TYR A 56 5.39 12.36 18.35
N GLN A 57 5.35 13.43 19.11
CA GLN A 57 6.46 14.39 19.17
C GLN A 57 7.76 13.72 19.66
N LYS A 58 7.64 12.71 20.50
CA LYS A 58 8.79 11.91 20.97
C LYS A 58 9.21 10.81 19.97
N GLN A 59 8.28 10.26 19.21
CA GLN A 59 8.55 9.18 18.25
C GLN A 59 9.03 9.70 16.89
N SER A 60 8.65 10.91 16.48
CA SER A 60 9.11 11.51 15.23
C SER A 60 10.61 11.76 15.23
N GLU A 61 11.20 11.98 16.39
CA GLU A 61 12.66 12.08 16.55
C GLU A 61 13.38 10.75 16.26
N LEU A 62 12.68 9.61 16.33
CA LEU A 62 13.26 8.28 16.16
C LEU A 62 13.05 7.65 14.77
N GLY A 63 12.25 8.28 13.90
CA GLY A 63 12.06 7.82 12.52
C GLY A 63 11.46 6.41 12.33
N HIS A 64 10.90 5.82 13.40
CA HIS A 64 10.38 4.46 13.36
C HIS A 64 8.89 4.42 13.03
N ARG A 65 8.56 3.57 12.05
CA ARG A 65 7.17 3.25 11.75
C ARG A 65 6.60 2.30 12.80
N LYS A 66 5.31 2.45 13.13
CA LYS A 66 4.61 1.63 14.12
C LYS A 66 3.74 0.59 13.44
N LEU A 67 3.93 -0.68 13.78
CA LEU A 67 3.05 -1.76 13.31
C LEU A 67 1.62 -1.56 13.88
N LEU A 68 0.64 -1.46 12.98
CA LEU A 68 -0.77 -1.31 13.31
C LEU A 68 -1.52 -2.64 13.24
N MET A 69 -1.23 -3.43 12.20
CA MET A 69 -1.90 -4.69 11.94
C MET A 69 -0.96 -5.65 11.21
N LYS A 70 -1.05 -6.93 11.57
CA LYS A 70 -0.45 -8.04 10.81
C LYS A 70 -1.53 -9.07 10.55
N LYS A 71 -1.88 -9.24 9.30
CA LYS A 71 -2.91 -10.18 8.89
C LYS A 71 -2.67 -10.63 7.45
N TYR A 72 -3.02 -11.88 7.16
CA TYR A 72 -2.67 -12.52 5.89
C TYR A 72 -1.15 -12.45 5.64
N ASP A 73 -0.74 -12.13 4.43
CA ASP A 73 0.66 -11.91 4.07
C ASP A 73 1.01 -10.41 4.06
N SER A 74 0.34 -9.62 4.90
CA SER A 74 0.50 -8.16 4.97
C SER A 74 0.78 -7.68 6.39
N GLU A 75 1.62 -6.66 6.47
CA GLU A 75 1.84 -5.84 7.65
C GLU A 75 1.46 -4.39 7.30
N VAL A 76 0.66 -3.76 8.14
CA VAL A 76 0.23 -2.37 7.98
C VAL A 76 0.95 -1.52 9.03
N TYR A 77 1.62 -0.48 8.58
CA TYR A 77 2.41 0.39 9.44
C TYR A 77 1.87 1.82 9.39
N LEU A 78 1.86 2.48 10.53
CA LEU A 78 1.77 3.91 10.63
C LEU A 78 3.17 4.48 10.38
N GLU A 79 3.28 5.34 9.38
CA GLU A 79 4.53 5.99 9.03
C GLU A 79 4.83 7.18 9.96
N PRO A 80 6.08 7.63 10.06
CA PRO A 80 6.41 8.85 10.78
C PRO A 80 5.56 10.02 10.29
N ILE A 81 5.01 10.80 11.22
CA ILE A 81 4.24 12.01 10.89
C ILE A 81 5.18 13.04 10.26
N LYS A 82 4.77 13.60 9.13
CA LYS A 82 5.55 14.60 8.41
C LYS A 82 4.96 15.99 8.59
N ASP A 83 5.84 16.94 8.86
CA ASP A 83 5.49 18.37 8.84
C ASP A 83 5.35 18.83 7.38
N VAL A 84 4.20 19.37 7.02
CA VAL A 84 3.89 19.83 5.65
C VAL A 84 3.31 21.26 5.67
N GLY A 85 4.04 22.17 6.26
CA GLY A 85 3.64 23.58 6.36
C GLY A 85 2.70 23.83 7.54
N ASP A 86 1.45 24.18 7.27
CA ASP A 86 0.44 24.45 8.33
C ASP A 86 -0.21 23.17 8.86
N ASP A 87 0.08 22.03 8.22
CA ASP A 87 -0.50 20.73 8.51
C ASP A 87 0.56 19.72 8.92
N TYR A 88 0.08 18.61 9.51
CA TYR A 88 0.79 17.36 9.60
C TYR A 88 0.21 16.36 8.60
N TRP A 89 1.09 15.64 7.90
CA TRP A 89 0.73 14.49 7.08
C TRP A 89 0.86 13.21 7.88
N ILE A 90 -0.25 12.55 8.11
CA ILE A 90 -0.35 11.26 8.80
C ILE A 90 -0.61 10.20 7.75
N SER A 91 0.27 9.21 7.66
CA SER A 91 0.19 8.19 6.62
C SER A 91 0.47 6.79 7.14
N TRP A 92 -0.02 5.81 6.39
CA TRP A 92 0.22 4.39 6.62
C TRP A 92 0.66 3.72 5.33
N SER A 93 1.40 2.62 5.47
CA SER A 93 1.90 1.82 4.36
C SER A 93 1.61 0.35 4.55
N PHE A 94 1.66 -0.39 3.44
CA PHE A 94 1.53 -1.84 3.44
C PHE A 94 2.86 -2.47 3.09
N ASP A 95 3.33 -3.37 3.93
CA ASP A 95 4.41 -4.31 3.64
C ASP A 95 3.78 -5.66 3.33
N ASN A 96 3.74 -6.00 2.04
CA ASN A 96 3.17 -7.24 1.56
C ASN A 96 4.27 -8.26 1.29
N ASN A 97 4.12 -9.47 1.83
CA ASN A 97 5.07 -10.56 1.61
C ASN A 97 4.76 -11.30 0.30
N TRP A 98 5.36 -10.80 -0.78
CA TRP A 98 5.21 -11.36 -2.13
C TRP A 98 6.13 -12.56 -2.46
N TYR A 99 6.92 -13.05 -1.49
CA TYR A 99 7.94 -14.08 -1.72
C TYR A 99 7.39 -15.50 -1.77
N LYS A 100 6.09 -15.69 -1.53
CA LYS A 100 5.43 -16.98 -1.59
C LYS A 100 4.95 -17.30 -3.00
N ARG A 101 4.81 -18.58 -3.31
CA ARG A 101 4.20 -19.02 -4.58
C ARG A 101 2.70 -18.71 -4.66
N GLU A 102 2.06 -18.63 -3.52
CA GLU A 102 0.66 -18.24 -3.37
C GLU A 102 0.50 -17.48 -2.07
N GLY A 103 -0.46 -16.56 -2.04
CA GLY A 103 -0.72 -15.74 -0.85
C GLY A 103 -1.95 -14.87 -0.99
N THR A 104 -2.24 -14.19 0.10
CA THR A 104 -3.32 -13.22 0.20
C THR A 104 -2.77 -11.97 0.86
N VAL A 105 -2.92 -10.83 0.21
CA VAL A 105 -2.41 -9.55 0.72
C VAL A 105 -3.49 -8.48 0.69
N PHE A 106 -3.34 -7.48 1.56
CA PHE A 106 -4.17 -6.28 1.48
C PHE A 106 -3.77 -5.41 0.30
N THR A 107 -4.77 -4.84 -0.35
CA THR A 107 -4.61 -3.86 -1.43
C THR A 107 -5.77 -2.87 -1.42
N PHE A 108 -5.54 -1.68 -1.97
CA PHE A 108 -6.61 -0.76 -2.32
C PHE A 108 -7.04 -0.89 -3.79
N ARG A 109 -6.48 -1.82 -4.52
CA ARG A 109 -6.79 -2.04 -5.92
C ARG A 109 -7.80 -3.16 -6.08
N SER A 110 -8.72 -2.97 -7.02
CA SER A 110 -9.57 -4.03 -7.56
C SER A 110 -9.08 -4.39 -8.94
N LEU A 111 -8.91 -5.68 -9.21
CA LEU A 111 -8.67 -6.15 -10.56
C LEU A 111 -9.96 -6.02 -11.37
N LEU A 112 -9.86 -5.37 -12.50
CA LEU A 112 -10.92 -5.32 -13.50
C LEU A 112 -10.80 -6.53 -14.43
N GLU A 113 -11.89 -6.81 -15.15
CA GLU A 113 -11.85 -7.78 -16.25
C GLU A 113 -10.76 -7.36 -17.26
N PRO A 114 -10.03 -8.32 -17.82
CA PRO A 114 -9.03 -8.05 -18.84
C PRO A 114 -9.65 -7.31 -20.03
N ASP A 115 -8.92 -6.36 -20.59
CA ASP A 115 -9.31 -5.71 -21.82
C ASP A 115 -9.28 -6.69 -23.02
N SER A 116 -9.69 -6.23 -24.21
CA SER A 116 -9.69 -7.05 -25.43
C SER A 116 -8.29 -7.55 -25.86
N PHE A 117 -7.24 -7.01 -25.28
CA PHE A 117 -5.85 -7.43 -25.51
C PHE A 117 -5.31 -8.32 -24.38
N GLY A 118 -6.13 -8.64 -23.37
CA GLY A 118 -5.74 -9.44 -22.22
C GLY A 118 -4.98 -8.67 -21.13
N ASN A 119 -4.86 -7.35 -21.24
CA ASN A 119 -4.26 -6.54 -20.21
C ASN A 119 -5.22 -6.41 -19.02
N ARG A 120 -4.73 -6.69 -17.82
CA ARG A 120 -5.49 -6.47 -16.60
C ARG A 120 -5.39 -5.02 -16.18
N LEU A 121 -6.51 -4.38 -16.04
CA LEU A 121 -6.63 -3.03 -15.53
C LEU A 121 -6.95 -3.08 -14.03
N TYR A 122 -6.66 -2.00 -13.34
CA TYR A 122 -7.00 -1.82 -11.94
C TYR A 122 -7.94 -0.64 -11.81
N SER A 123 -8.86 -0.73 -10.88
CA SER A 123 -9.49 0.43 -10.28
C SER A 123 -8.94 0.60 -8.87
N ASP A 124 -8.65 1.83 -8.48
CA ASP A 124 -8.36 2.10 -7.08
C ASP A 124 -9.65 1.97 -6.28
N ALA A 125 -9.61 1.21 -5.19
CA ALA A 125 -10.69 1.23 -4.22
C ALA A 125 -10.70 2.60 -3.55
N ASN A 126 -11.90 3.10 -3.27
CA ASN A 126 -12.07 4.33 -2.50
C ASN A 126 -12.30 3.92 -1.03
N PRO A 127 -11.26 3.83 -0.20
CA PRO A 127 -11.44 3.41 1.18
C PRO A 127 -12.31 4.41 1.92
N ASN A 128 -13.18 3.91 2.77
CA ASN A 128 -13.92 4.75 3.70
C ASN A 128 -12.99 5.09 4.87
N PHE A 129 -12.70 6.39 5.01
CA PHE A 129 -11.76 6.89 5.97
C PHE A 129 -12.42 7.88 6.92
N GLN A 130 -12.15 7.75 8.21
CA GLN A 130 -12.59 8.65 9.25
C GLN A 130 -11.43 8.96 10.20
N ALA A 131 -11.23 10.24 10.52
CA ALA A 131 -10.37 10.66 11.62
C ALA A 131 -11.12 11.67 12.48
N VAL A 132 -11.28 11.37 13.75
CA VAL A 132 -12.04 12.16 14.70
C VAL A 132 -11.20 12.45 15.95
N ASN A 133 -11.47 13.60 16.57
CA ASN A 133 -10.89 13.91 17.88
C ASN A 133 -11.65 13.17 19.00
N GLU A 134 -11.22 13.36 20.24
CA GLU A 134 -11.83 12.79 21.45
C GLU A 134 -13.31 13.18 21.63
N ASN A 135 -13.76 14.25 20.98
CA ASN A 135 -15.17 14.70 21.01
C ASN A 135 -16.00 14.14 19.84
N GLY A 136 -15.42 13.26 19.02
CA GLY A 136 -16.07 12.69 17.85
C GLY A 136 -16.19 13.64 16.65
N GLN A 137 -15.52 14.79 16.68
CA GLN A 137 -15.52 15.75 15.57
C GLN A 137 -14.50 15.35 14.52
N SER A 138 -14.90 15.40 13.24
CA SER A 138 -13.98 15.15 12.13
C SER A 138 -12.89 16.24 12.09
N ILE A 139 -11.63 15.80 12.02
CA ILE A 139 -10.46 16.68 12.05
C ILE A 139 -9.58 16.56 10.81
N HIS A 140 -9.91 15.67 9.90
CA HIS A 140 -9.11 15.50 8.69
C HIS A 140 -9.45 16.55 7.64
N GLY A 141 -8.41 17.05 6.97
CA GLY A 141 -8.49 17.84 5.75
C GLY A 141 -8.57 16.96 4.52
N SER A 142 -7.77 17.27 3.50
CA SER A 142 -7.62 16.42 2.32
C SER A 142 -7.00 15.08 2.67
N TRP A 143 -7.47 14.03 2.03
CA TRP A 143 -6.86 12.73 2.10
C TRP A 143 -6.44 12.28 0.70
N GLY A 144 -5.48 11.42 0.62
CA GLY A 144 -4.98 10.91 -0.64
C GLY A 144 -3.92 9.84 -0.43
N GLY A 145 -3.43 9.37 -1.52
CA GLY A 145 -2.35 8.38 -1.51
C GLY A 145 -2.20 7.77 -2.88
N GLY A 146 -1.22 6.94 -3.03
CA GLY A 146 -0.92 6.25 -4.27
C GLY A 146 0.57 6.22 -4.55
N GLY A 147 0.91 5.81 -5.74
CA GLY A 147 2.29 5.67 -6.18
C GLY A 147 2.89 4.31 -5.83
N SER A 148 4.19 4.19 -6.05
CA SER A 148 4.92 2.92 -5.94
C SER A 148 5.03 2.35 -4.54
N THR A 149 4.74 3.14 -3.51
CA THR A 149 4.93 2.76 -2.09
C THR A 149 3.65 2.46 -1.34
N TYR A 150 2.47 2.53 -2.00
CA TYR A 150 1.16 2.34 -1.33
C TYR A 150 1.04 3.14 -0.04
N ASN A 151 1.46 4.39 -0.08
CA ASN A 151 1.41 5.28 1.05
C ASN A 151 0.12 6.08 0.97
N TYR A 152 -0.79 5.85 1.89
CA TYR A 152 -2.04 6.55 2.03
C TYR A 152 -2.02 7.39 3.28
N GLY A 153 -2.72 8.52 3.27
CA GLY A 153 -2.71 9.40 4.43
C GLY A 153 -3.67 10.56 4.30
N PHE A 154 -3.63 11.41 5.29
CA PHE A 154 -4.47 12.60 5.40
C PHE A 154 -3.72 13.73 6.09
N ASN A 155 -4.16 14.94 5.81
CA ASN A 155 -3.68 16.13 6.48
C ASN A 155 -4.54 16.44 7.72
N VAL A 156 -3.88 16.85 8.79
CA VAL A 156 -4.50 17.43 9.97
C VAL A 156 -3.82 18.75 10.24
N SER A 157 -4.60 19.83 10.47
CA SER A 157 -4.00 21.09 10.83
C SER A 157 -3.20 20.97 12.13
N LYS A 158 -2.08 21.64 12.21
CA LYS A 158 -1.23 21.66 13.42
C LYS A 158 -2.03 22.13 14.62
N GLU A 159 -2.97 23.05 14.43
CA GLU A 159 -3.84 23.54 15.48
C GLU A 159 -4.69 22.41 16.07
N ASN A 160 -5.40 21.63 15.21
CA ASN A 160 -6.23 20.50 15.67
C ASN A 160 -5.38 19.38 16.26
N PHE A 161 -4.23 19.09 15.66
CA PHE A 161 -3.33 18.04 16.15
C PHE A 161 -2.79 18.38 17.53
N ASN A 162 -2.32 19.61 17.75
CA ASN A 162 -1.68 20.01 19.02
C ASN A 162 -2.68 20.28 20.15
N LYS A 163 -3.93 20.59 19.84
CA LYS A 163 -5.00 20.79 20.84
C LYS A 163 -5.67 19.48 21.26
N GLY A 164 -5.61 18.45 20.40
CA GLY A 164 -6.25 17.17 20.67
C GLY A 164 -5.41 16.32 21.63
N GLU A 165 -6.08 15.63 22.52
CA GLU A 165 -5.45 14.61 23.37
C GLU A 165 -5.33 13.28 22.64
N ARG A 166 -6.28 13.03 21.72
CA ARG A 166 -6.40 11.77 20.99
C ARG A 166 -7.05 11.97 19.61
N ILE A 167 -6.55 11.25 18.64
CA ILE A 167 -7.12 11.15 17.31
C ILE A 167 -7.44 9.68 17.04
N ASP A 168 -8.71 9.35 16.88
CA ASP A 168 -9.15 8.03 16.51
C ASP A 168 -9.29 7.95 14.98
N VAL A 169 -8.60 6.99 14.39
CA VAL A 169 -8.58 6.75 12.94
C VAL A 169 -9.23 5.41 12.66
N LYS A 170 -10.18 5.42 11.72
CA LYS A 170 -10.85 4.22 11.20
C LYS A 170 -10.72 4.19 9.69
N LEU A 171 -10.34 3.04 9.16
CA LEU A 171 -10.17 2.80 7.75
C LEU A 171 -10.85 1.49 7.37
N GLU A 172 -11.71 1.55 6.37
CA GLU A 172 -12.50 0.44 5.84
C GLU A 172 -12.39 0.39 4.31
N GLY A 173 -12.80 -0.72 3.71
CA GLY A 173 -12.90 -0.83 2.25
C GLY A 173 -11.61 -1.31 1.61
N PHE A 174 -10.81 -2.09 2.33
CA PHE A 174 -9.71 -2.84 1.75
C PHE A 174 -10.23 -3.91 0.80
N ASN A 175 -9.40 -4.25 -0.16
CA ASN A 175 -9.52 -5.47 -0.94
C ASN A 175 -8.45 -6.47 -0.50
N LEU A 176 -8.72 -7.73 -0.72
CA LEU A 176 -7.76 -8.82 -0.63
C LEU A 176 -7.37 -9.22 -2.05
N MET A 177 -6.09 -9.19 -2.35
CA MET A 177 -5.57 -9.79 -3.56
C MET A 177 -5.07 -11.19 -3.23
N HIS A 178 -5.70 -12.18 -3.87
CA HIS A 178 -5.26 -13.57 -3.84
C HIS A 178 -4.41 -13.81 -5.07
N TYR A 179 -3.23 -14.39 -4.89
CA TYR A 179 -2.35 -14.70 -6.01
C TYR A 179 -1.79 -16.11 -5.88
N LYS A 180 -1.63 -16.76 -7.01
CA LYS A 180 -1.05 -18.11 -7.10
C LYS A 180 -0.21 -18.22 -8.36
N LEU A 181 1.05 -18.62 -8.20
CA LEU A 181 1.94 -18.93 -9.32
C LEU A 181 1.46 -20.22 -9.98
N THR A 182 1.05 -20.13 -11.23
CA THR A 182 0.72 -21.28 -12.09
C THR A 182 1.94 -21.63 -12.93
N LEU A 183 2.73 -22.59 -12.46
CA LEU A 183 3.74 -23.22 -13.30
C LEU A 183 3.06 -24.31 -14.12
N PHE A 184 3.33 -24.33 -15.42
CA PHE A 184 2.91 -25.38 -16.34
C PHE A 184 3.63 -26.69 -15.98
#